data_261e546d928a1e53f1161fdb4ef4d288
#
_entry.id   261e546d928a1e53f1161fdb4ef4d288
#
_cell.length_a   1.000
_cell.length_b   1.000
_cell.length_c   1.000
_cell.angle_alpha   90.00
_cell.angle_beta   90.00
_cell.angle_gamma   90.00
#
_symmetry.space_group_name_H-M   'P 1'
#
loop_
_entity.id
_entity.type
_entity.pdbx_description
1 polymer ?
#
loop_
_entity_poly.entity_id
_entity_poly.type
_entity_poly.pdbx_seq_one_letter_code
_entity_poly.pdbx_strand_id
1 'polypeptide(L)'
;MKRMILALLALLPLAASAQTGNSMYDENYFVQVFKEQDKVKPSYVGIFPKENATALRQMLIEQAKAWGMEIPQSEAEMKAVASGHQPKYDAVDVSDSAAEKKRAEIEKQRKDALKQIDAIPNGYADKVALKKQINQQFDKMLAQIPGLYQDAQQKLAEDIKKNQERKVNLGDGQVSVETLQAYAGYLEDFASKLTPEQKAVVKEKVRLLAVGKKLWKEARGFRYGRAAVCSETGWGFIDKSGNEVVPCKYAQVYNFKNQNHTLSEAMIGNKDKDSRMWTTVILAVKGVGYNAGMVDADGREVIPCNFIPHDSGYDQIEFKVTKWGEYARVQERASKKHGIIDRNGNYTLPPTLDCIIHWDEDVGCFYIYSEDYKKKYIDHKGNFTSL
;
A
#
# COMPACT_ATOMS: atom_id res chain seq x y z
N MET A 1 4.50 24.09 4.32
CA MET A 1 3.84 24.59 5.54
C MET A 1 3.24 23.44 6.32
N LYS A 2 3.45 23.41 7.58
CA LYS A 2 3.51 22.30 8.55
C LYS A 2 2.12 21.82 8.98
N ARG A 3 1.75 20.58 8.69
CA ARG A 3 0.51 19.94 9.18
C ARG A 3 0.88 18.72 10.00
N MET A 4 0.54 18.67 11.29
CA MET A 4 0.95 17.57 12.16
C MET A 4 0.00 17.24 13.30
N ILE A 5 -0.04 16.00 13.62
CA ILE A 5 -0.24 15.29 14.91
C ILE A 5 -1.63 15.30 15.53
N LEU A 6 -2.38 16.40 15.56
CA LEU A 6 -3.63 16.50 16.32
C LEU A 6 -4.91 16.14 15.54
N ALA A 7 -4.85 15.98 14.24
CA ALA A 7 -5.91 15.33 13.45
C ALA A 7 -6.29 13.93 13.99
N LEU A 8 -5.43 13.37 14.81
CA LEU A 8 -5.61 12.11 15.51
C LEU A 8 -6.77 12.09 16.51
N LEU A 9 -7.02 13.18 17.22
CA LEU A 9 -8.05 13.20 18.27
C LEU A 9 -9.47 12.99 17.71
N ALA A 10 -9.71 13.47 16.49
CA ALA A 10 -10.99 13.31 15.83
C ALA A 10 -11.12 11.99 15.05
N LEU A 11 -9.98 11.36 14.66
CA LEU A 11 -9.97 10.21 13.76
C LEU A 11 -9.78 8.86 14.48
N LEU A 12 -9.41 8.85 15.77
CA LEU A 12 -9.23 7.59 16.51
C LEU A 12 -10.46 6.65 16.46
N PRO A 13 -11.70 7.12 16.59
CA PRO A 13 -12.87 6.25 16.42
C PRO A 13 -13.09 5.80 14.97
N LEU A 14 -12.69 6.61 13.99
CA LEU A 14 -12.84 6.32 12.57
C LEU A 14 -11.75 5.36 12.04
N ALA A 15 -10.54 5.49 12.53
CA ALA A 15 -9.44 4.58 12.19
C ALA A 15 -9.67 3.17 12.73
N ALA A 16 -10.29 3.04 13.91
CA ALA A 16 -10.68 1.74 14.47
C ALA A 16 -11.81 1.06 13.65
N SER A 17 -12.62 1.81 12.92
CA SER A 17 -13.73 1.28 12.09
C SER A 17 -13.35 1.05 10.62
N ALA A 18 -12.29 1.68 10.13
CA ALA A 18 -11.91 1.62 8.71
C ALA A 18 -11.17 0.34 8.29
N GLN A 19 -10.82 -0.53 9.25
CA GLN A 19 -10.18 -1.83 8.97
C GLN A 19 -11.14 -3.03 9.02
N THR A 20 -12.44 -2.81 9.11
CA THR A 20 -13.44 -3.88 9.11
C THR A 20 -13.72 -4.34 7.68
N GLY A 21 -12.96 -5.28 7.17
CA GLY A 21 -13.24 -5.86 5.86
C GLY A 21 -12.33 -7.01 5.42
N ASN A 22 -11.26 -7.28 6.13
CA ASN A 22 -10.37 -8.37 5.75
C ASN A 22 -9.98 -9.19 6.99
N SER A 23 -10.54 -10.39 7.13
CA SER A 23 -10.31 -11.36 8.21
C SER A 23 -8.84 -11.83 8.37
N MET A 24 -7.93 -11.25 7.60
CA MET A 24 -6.52 -11.59 7.59
C MET A 24 -5.66 -10.71 8.51
N TYR A 25 -6.20 -9.58 9.00
CA TYR A 25 -5.47 -8.71 9.94
C TYR A 25 -5.84 -9.04 11.37
N ASP A 26 -4.87 -8.95 12.26
CA ASP A 26 -5.09 -9.12 13.69
C ASP A 26 -5.87 -7.90 14.20
N GLU A 27 -7.16 -8.10 14.50
CA GLU A 27 -8.10 -7.04 14.91
C GLU A 27 -7.75 -6.38 16.23
N ASN A 28 -6.78 -6.92 16.98
CA ASN A 28 -6.33 -6.40 18.27
C ASN A 28 -5.32 -5.26 18.16
N TYR A 29 -4.96 -4.86 16.95
CA TYR A 29 -3.97 -3.79 16.70
C TYR A 29 -4.44 -2.81 15.66
N PHE A 30 -3.99 -1.57 15.78
CA PHE A 30 -4.16 -0.56 14.75
C PHE A 30 -2.85 0.16 14.46
N VAL A 31 -2.74 0.69 13.25
CA VAL A 31 -1.59 1.46 12.79
C VAL A 31 -2.00 2.90 12.66
N GLN A 32 -1.23 3.79 13.27
CA GLN A 32 -1.43 5.23 13.17
C GLN A 32 -0.24 5.91 12.54
N VAL A 33 -0.50 6.73 11.54
CA VAL A 33 0.50 7.49 10.80
C VAL A 33 0.55 8.92 11.31
N PHE A 34 1.73 9.36 11.71
CA PHE A 34 2.02 10.74 12.07
C PHE A 34 2.85 11.38 10.95
N LYS A 35 2.28 12.37 10.26
CA LYS A 35 2.98 13.06 9.17
C LYS A 35 3.62 14.34 9.69
N GLU A 36 4.95 14.44 9.64
CA GLU A 36 5.63 15.72 9.65
C GLU A 36 5.69 16.27 8.23
N GLN A 37 5.15 17.48 8.04
CA GLN A 37 5.31 18.16 6.76
C GLN A 37 6.62 18.93 6.75
N ASP A 38 7.66 18.30 6.27
CA ASP A 38 8.68 18.95 5.48
C ASP A 38 8.91 18.12 4.20
N LYS A 39 9.36 18.78 3.17
CA LYS A 39 9.37 18.34 1.75
C LYS A 39 10.09 17.01 1.46
N VAL A 40 10.65 16.36 2.46
CA VAL A 40 11.30 15.07 2.41
C VAL A 40 10.78 14.26 3.59
N LYS A 41 9.72 13.52 3.35
CA LYS A 41 9.08 12.53 4.23
C LYS A 41 9.82 12.13 5.52
N PRO A 42 9.50 12.62 6.69
CA PRO A 42 9.39 11.71 7.79
C PRO A 42 7.93 11.56 8.20
N SER A 43 7.34 10.41 7.85
CA SER A 43 6.21 9.90 8.57
C SER A 43 6.72 9.12 9.76
N TYR A 44 6.06 9.27 10.90
CA TYR A 44 6.25 8.39 12.05
C TYR A 44 5.03 7.50 12.13
N VAL A 45 5.24 6.20 12.21
CA VAL A 45 4.16 5.23 12.25
C VAL A 45 4.29 4.41 13.51
N GLY A 46 3.24 4.42 14.32
CA GLY A 46 3.10 3.57 15.49
C GLY A 46 2.12 2.44 15.24
N ILE A 47 2.40 1.28 15.80
CA ILE A 47 1.47 0.16 15.91
C ILE A 47 1.03 0.11 17.37
N PHE A 48 -0.28 0.07 17.60
CA PHE A 48 -0.86 0.14 18.94
C PHE A 48 -1.79 -1.03 19.18
N PRO A 49 -1.74 -1.65 20.37
CA PRO A 49 -2.82 -2.51 20.85
C PRO A 49 -4.13 -1.73 20.94
N LYS A 50 -5.27 -2.37 20.67
CA LYS A 50 -6.60 -1.70 20.72
C LYS A 50 -6.91 -1.12 22.10
N GLU A 51 -6.50 -1.80 23.15
CA GLU A 51 -6.64 -1.31 24.53
C GLU A 51 -5.94 0.03 24.77
N ASN A 52 -4.91 0.34 24.00
CA ASN A 52 -4.20 1.60 24.11
C ASN A 52 -4.89 2.77 23.39
N ALA A 53 -5.95 2.54 22.63
CA ALA A 53 -6.62 3.60 21.86
C ALA A 53 -7.19 4.69 22.78
N THR A 54 -7.86 4.31 23.88
CA THR A 54 -8.39 5.24 24.88
C THR A 54 -7.28 5.99 25.60
N ALA A 55 -6.22 5.29 25.99
CA ALA A 55 -5.06 5.90 26.65
C ALA A 55 -4.35 6.89 25.74
N LEU A 56 -4.18 6.56 24.45
CA LEU A 56 -3.60 7.46 23.45
C LEU A 56 -4.46 8.72 23.27
N ARG A 57 -5.79 8.57 23.13
CA ARG A 57 -6.72 9.69 23.03
C ARG A 57 -6.64 10.59 24.27
N GLN A 58 -6.75 10.01 25.45
CA GLN A 58 -6.70 10.74 26.72
C GLN A 58 -5.39 11.52 26.88
N MET A 59 -4.27 10.88 26.61
CA MET A 59 -2.94 11.51 26.68
C MET A 59 -2.84 12.73 25.74
N LEU A 60 -3.37 12.62 24.52
CA LEU A 60 -3.37 13.73 23.56
C LEU A 60 -4.29 14.87 23.99
N ILE A 61 -5.45 14.56 24.56
CA ILE A 61 -6.40 15.55 25.13
C ILE A 61 -5.72 16.32 26.27
N GLU A 62 -5.15 15.62 27.22
CA GLU A 62 -4.47 16.24 28.38
C GLU A 62 -3.31 17.12 27.95
N GLN A 63 -2.54 16.66 26.96
CA GLN A 63 -1.42 17.44 26.43
C GLN A 63 -1.89 18.70 25.70
N ALA A 64 -2.94 18.60 24.90
CA ALA A 64 -3.54 19.74 24.21
C ALA A 64 -4.09 20.77 25.21
N LYS A 65 -4.80 20.30 26.25
CA LYS A 65 -5.32 21.13 27.32
C LYS A 65 -4.21 21.85 28.10
N ALA A 66 -3.09 21.17 28.38
CA ALA A 66 -1.93 21.75 29.00
C ALA A 66 -1.29 22.91 28.20
N TRP A 67 -1.55 22.95 26.89
CA TRP A 67 -1.12 24.03 25.99
C TRP A 67 -2.20 25.09 25.71
N GLY A 68 -3.28 25.09 26.51
CA GLY A 68 -4.36 26.07 26.40
C GLY A 68 -5.34 25.83 25.24
N MET A 69 -5.36 24.60 24.70
CA MET A 69 -6.32 24.20 23.67
C MET A 69 -7.66 23.88 24.31
N GLU A 70 -8.74 24.42 23.77
CA GLU A 70 -10.08 24.01 24.15
C GLU A 70 -10.41 22.62 23.57
N ILE A 71 -10.87 21.73 24.43
CA ILE A 71 -11.29 20.38 24.07
C ILE A 71 -12.82 20.31 24.12
N PRO A 72 -13.50 20.38 22.98
CA PRO A 72 -14.96 20.30 22.94
C PRO A 72 -15.46 18.96 23.48
N GLN A 73 -16.57 19.03 24.24
CA GLN A 73 -17.23 17.88 24.83
C GLN A 73 -18.53 17.52 24.08
N SER A 74 -19.04 18.46 23.27
CA SER A 74 -20.30 18.29 22.52
C SER A 74 -20.14 18.62 21.04
N GLU A 75 -21.11 18.18 20.22
CA GLU A 75 -21.17 18.54 18.81
C GLU A 75 -21.23 20.04 18.58
N ALA A 76 -21.97 20.76 19.44
CA ALA A 76 -22.12 22.22 19.33
C ALA A 76 -20.78 22.95 19.60
N GLU A 77 -20.02 22.51 20.62
CA GLU A 77 -18.70 23.06 20.93
C GLU A 77 -17.68 22.73 19.84
N MET A 78 -17.72 21.50 19.28
CA MET A 78 -16.87 21.13 18.15
C MET A 78 -17.15 22.01 16.93
N LYS A 79 -18.43 22.27 16.62
CA LYS A 79 -18.82 23.19 15.55
C LYS A 79 -18.35 24.61 15.82
N ALA A 80 -18.43 25.06 17.06
CA ALA A 80 -18.00 26.41 17.43
C ALA A 80 -16.51 26.63 17.22
N VAL A 81 -15.65 25.71 17.71
CA VAL A 81 -14.19 25.81 17.53
C VAL A 81 -13.75 25.49 16.10
N ALA A 82 -14.51 24.68 15.38
CA ALA A 82 -14.25 24.35 13.96
C ALA A 82 -14.80 25.42 13.00
N SER A 83 -15.50 26.45 13.49
CA SER A 83 -16.01 27.52 12.65
C SER A 83 -14.88 28.18 11.85
N GLY A 84 -15.04 28.27 10.53
CA GLY A 84 -13.98 28.74 9.63
C GLY A 84 -13.10 27.65 9.03
N HIS A 85 -13.27 26.40 9.45
CA HIS A 85 -12.59 25.24 8.85
C HIS A 85 -13.58 24.50 7.96
N GLN A 86 -13.17 24.28 6.71
CA GLN A 86 -13.96 23.49 5.77
C GLN A 86 -13.74 22.00 6.03
N PRO A 87 -14.78 21.17 6.02
CA PRO A 87 -14.63 19.72 6.01
C PRO A 87 -13.76 19.29 4.84
N LYS A 88 -12.81 18.39 5.09
CA LYS A 88 -12.02 17.81 4.02
C LYS A 88 -12.77 16.59 3.47
N TYR A 89 -13.30 16.77 2.30
CA TYR A 89 -13.73 15.64 1.48
C TYR A 89 -12.52 15.21 0.63
N ASP A 90 -12.37 13.93 0.33
CA ASP A 90 -11.33 13.46 -0.61
C ASP A 90 -11.56 14.17 -1.96
N ALA A 91 -10.80 15.25 -2.14
CA ALA A 91 -11.12 16.23 -3.14
C ALA A 91 -10.49 15.84 -4.47
N VAL A 92 -11.27 15.22 -5.31
CA VAL A 92 -11.23 15.59 -6.72
C VAL A 92 -11.70 17.04 -6.77
N ASP A 93 -10.88 17.97 -7.22
CA ASP A 93 -11.32 19.35 -7.47
C ASP A 93 -12.39 19.32 -8.59
N VAL A 94 -13.65 19.48 -8.19
CA VAL A 94 -14.83 19.45 -9.07
C VAL A 94 -15.31 20.85 -9.44
N SER A 95 -14.50 21.88 -9.16
CA SER A 95 -14.82 23.25 -9.51
C SER A 95 -14.84 23.48 -11.03
N ASP A 96 -15.60 24.46 -11.49
CA ASP A 96 -15.57 24.88 -12.90
C ASP A 96 -14.17 25.29 -13.34
N SER A 97 -13.39 25.88 -12.45
CA SER A 97 -11.96 26.19 -12.67
C SER A 97 -11.13 24.96 -12.94
N ALA A 98 -11.39 23.83 -12.27
CA ALA A 98 -10.68 22.56 -12.52
C ALA A 98 -11.06 21.98 -13.89
N ALA A 99 -12.34 22.05 -14.27
CA ALA A 99 -12.80 21.64 -15.58
C ALA A 99 -12.16 22.48 -16.70
N GLU A 100 -12.06 23.80 -16.50
CA GLU A 100 -11.37 24.70 -17.43
C GLU A 100 -9.86 24.40 -17.55
N LYS A 101 -9.18 24.17 -16.43
CA LYS A 101 -7.76 23.74 -16.42
C LYS A 101 -7.57 22.43 -17.19
N LYS A 102 -8.47 21.47 -17.00
CA LYS A 102 -8.41 20.20 -17.72
C LYS A 102 -8.64 20.35 -19.21
N ARG A 103 -9.57 21.22 -19.62
CA ARG A 103 -9.76 21.59 -21.04
C ARG A 103 -8.50 22.20 -21.62
N ALA A 104 -7.90 23.17 -20.93
CA ALA A 104 -6.69 23.84 -21.39
C ALA A 104 -5.51 22.86 -21.53
N GLU A 105 -5.39 21.91 -20.62
CA GLU A 105 -4.37 20.85 -20.69
C GLU A 105 -4.57 19.96 -21.92
N ILE A 106 -5.80 19.50 -22.17
CA ILE A 106 -6.13 18.66 -23.33
C ILE A 106 -5.88 19.41 -24.65
N GLU A 107 -6.26 20.68 -24.72
CA GLU A 107 -5.99 21.51 -25.91
C GLU A 107 -4.48 21.73 -26.13
N LYS A 108 -3.70 21.87 -25.07
CA LYS A 108 -2.24 21.92 -25.17
C LYS A 108 -1.68 20.62 -25.75
N GLN A 109 -2.12 19.48 -25.23
CA GLN A 109 -1.70 18.15 -25.71
C GLN A 109 -2.09 17.96 -27.19
N ARG A 110 -3.31 18.39 -27.60
CA ARG A 110 -3.75 18.40 -29.01
C ARG A 110 -2.79 19.18 -29.88
N LYS A 111 -2.43 20.41 -29.49
CA LYS A 111 -1.52 21.27 -30.22
C LYS A 111 -0.14 20.65 -30.38
N ASP A 112 0.37 20.02 -29.35
CA ASP A 112 1.67 19.37 -29.37
C ASP A 112 1.64 18.08 -30.25
N ALA A 113 0.57 17.29 -30.21
CA ALA A 113 0.39 16.15 -31.11
C ALA A 113 0.31 16.55 -32.57
N LEU A 114 -0.40 17.63 -32.88
CA LEU A 114 -0.48 18.16 -34.26
C LEU A 114 0.88 18.65 -34.77
N LYS A 115 1.69 19.31 -33.91
CA LYS A 115 3.07 19.69 -34.27
C LYS A 115 3.95 18.48 -34.58
N GLN A 116 3.79 17.38 -33.82
CA GLN A 116 4.55 16.16 -34.09
C GLN A 116 4.20 15.57 -35.47
N ILE A 117 2.92 15.61 -35.87
CA ILE A 117 2.51 15.20 -37.23
C ILE A 117 3.13 16.10 -38.30
N ASP A 118 3.18 17.42 -38.07
CA ASP A 118 3.80 18.35 -39.02
C ASP A 118 5.29 18.07 -39.20
N ALA A 119 5.97 17.60 -38.16
CA ALA A 119 7.39 17.27 -38.21
C ALA A 119 7.69 15.95 -38.96
N ILE A 120 6.70 15.11 -39.25
CA ILE A 120 6.90 13.90 -40.07
C ILE A 120 7.33 14.31 -41.48
N PRO A 121 8.40 13.72 -42.05
CA PRO A 121 8.81 14.02 -43.44
C PRO A 121 7.71 13.73 -44.46
N ASN A 122 7.63 14.54 -45.53
CA ASN A 122 6.64 14.33 -46.58
C ASN A 122 6.88 12.97 -47.29
N GLY A 123 5.79 12.24 -47.54
CA GLY A 123 5.83 10.94 -48.18
C GLY A 123 5.87 9.73 -47.25
N TYR A 124 6.06 9.95 -45.94
CA TYR A 124 6.08 8.86 -44.96
C TYR A 124 4.70 8.53 -44.36
N ALA A 125 3.76 9.49 -44.37
CA ALA A 125 2.41 9.26 -43.82
C ALA A 125 1.42 10.25 -44.46
N ASP A 126 0.15 9.88 -44.51
CA ASP A 126 -0.95 10.79 -44.81
C ASP A 126 -1.22 11.70 -43.61
N LYS A 127 -0.53 12.87 -43.61
CA LYS A 127 -0.67 13.86 -42.55
C LYS A 127 -2.10 14.38 -42.38
N VAL A 128 -2.86 14.44 -43.47
CA VAL A 128 -4.25 14.93 -43.43
C VAL A 128 -5.14 13.98 -42.70
N ALA A 129 -5.03 12.68 -43.01
CA ALA A 129 -5.77 11.63 -42.31
C ALA A 129 -5.37 11.53 -40.83
N LEU A 130 -4.08 11.60 -40.50
CA LEU A 130 -3.59 11.59 -39.11
C LEU A 130 -4.08 12.81 -38.33
N LYS A 131 -4.01 14.02 -38.87
CA LYS A 131 -4.54 15.23 -38.22
C LYS A 131 -6.04 15.11 -37.97
N LYS A 132 -6.80 14.59 -38.94
CA LYS A 132 -8.24 14.36 -38.77
C LYS A 132 -8.52 13.37 -37.64
N GLN A 133 -7.78 12.28 -37.57
CA GLN A 133 -7.94 11.26 -36.52
C GLN A 133 -7.61 11.83 -35.13
N ILE A 134 -6.51 12.57 -35.02
CA ILE A 134 -6.10 13.23 -33.76
C ILE A 134 -7.17 14.22 -33.31
N ASN A 135 -7.63 15.09 -34.20
CA ASN A 135 -8.67 16.06 -33.88
C ASN A 135 -9.95 15.36 -33.38
N GLN A 136 -10.42 14.34 -34.07
CA GLN A 136 -11.59 13.56 -33.63
C GLN A 136 -11.41 12.91 -32.24
N GLN A 137 -10.21 12.43 -31.94
CA GLN A 137 -9.91 11.85 -30.64
C GLN A 137 -9.95 12.91 -29.53
N PHE A 138 -9.31 14.05 -29.73
CA PHE A 138 -9.32 15.13 -28.75
C PHE A 138 -10.71 15.78 -28.60
N ASP A 139 -11.48 15.92 -29.67
CA ASP A 139 -12.87 16.40 -29.59
C ASP A 139 -13.75 15.47 -28.72
N LYS A 140 -13.56 14.14 -28.84
CA LYS A 140 -14.24 13.17 -27.96
C LYS A 140 -13.82 13.33 -26.50
N MET A 141 -12.54 13.54 -26.23
CA MET A 141 -12.04 13.76 -24.85
C MET A 141 -12.63 15.06 -24.26
N LEU A 142 -12.64 16.14 -25.02
CA LEU A 142 -13.21 17.41 -24.59
C LEU A 142 -14.72 17.33 -24.34
N ALA A 143 -15.46 16.58 -25.15
CA ALA A 143 -16.89 16.37 -24.99
C ALA A 143 -17.27 15.57 -23.72
N GLN A 144 -16.36 14.76 -23.20
CA GLN A 144 -16.58 13.96 -21.98
C GLN A 144 -16.41 14.78 -20.70
N ILE A 145 -15.65 15.90 -20.73
CA ILE A 145 -15.34 16.67 -19.52
C ILE A 145 -16.59 17.12 -18.75
N PRO A 146 -17.64 17.72 -19.38
CA PRO A 146 -18.79 18.18 -18.64
C PRO A 146 -19.48 17.08 -17.84
N GLY A 147 -19.71 15.92 -18.46
CA GLY A 147 -20.33 14.76 -17.78
C GLY A 147 -19.52 14.26 -16.58
N LEU A 148 -18.21 14.08 -16.76
CA LEU A 148 -17.34 13.63 -15.68
C LEU A 148 -17.34 14.57 -14.47
N TYR A 149 -17.38 15.89 -14.69
CA TYR A 149 -17.40 16.86 -13.61
C TYR A 149 -18.79 16.98 -12.97
N GLN A 150 -19.88 16.86 -13.74
CA GLN A 150 -21.24 16.79 -13.19
C GLN A 150 -21.44 15.56 -12.31
N ASP A 151 -21.02 14.39 -12.76
CA ASP A 151 -21.09 13.14 -11.98
C ASP A 151 -20.27 13.26 -10.69
N ALA A 152 -19.08 13.85 -10.77
CA ALA A 152 -18.22 14.07 -9.61
C ALA A 152 -18.83 15.09 -8.63
N GLN A 153 -19.45 16.17 -9.10
CA GLN A 153 -20.16 17.15 -8.28
C GLN A 153 -21.37 16.51 -7.59
N GLN A 154 -22.16 15.72 -8.32
CA GLN A 154 -23.30 15.01 -7.73
C GLN A 154 -22.84 14.04 -6.64
N LYS A 155 -21.81 13.23 -6.92
CA LYS A 155 -21.25 12.32 -5.94
C LYS A 155 -20.72 13.03 -4.70
N LEU A 156 -20.03 14.16 -4.88
CA LEU A 156 -19.58 14.98 -3.76
C LEU A 156 -20.74 15.51 -2.93
N ALA A 157 -21.82 15.97 -3.56
CA ALA A 157 -23.00 16.42 -2.84
C ALA A 157 -23.67 15.29 -2.04
N GLU A 158 -23.73 14.07 -2.61
CA GLU A 158 -24.22 12.88 -1.93
C GLU A 158 -23.34 12.50 -0.73
N ASP A 159 -22.02 12.55 -0.88
CA ASP A 159 -21.05 12.26 0.18
C ASP A 159 -21.15 13.29 1.31
N ILE A 160 -21.31 14.59 0.98
CA ILE A 160 -21.54 15.65 1.96
C ILE A 160 -22.81 15.35 2.77
N LYS A 161 -23.94 15.10 2.10
CA LYS A 161 -25.20 14.77 2.75
C LYS A 161 -25.07 13.54 3.65
N LYS A 162 -24.44 12.48 3.16
CA LYS A 162 -24.17 11.26 3.93
C LYS A 162 -23.35 11.54 5.19
N ASN A 163 -22.32 12.39 5.08
CA ASN A 163 -21.46 12.76 6.23
C ASN A 163 -22.20 13.64 7.24
N GLN A 164 -23.13 14.49 6.81
CA GLN A 164 -23.99 15.27 7.70
C GLN A 164 -24.96 14.39 8.48
N GLU A 165 -25.53 13.38 7.82
CA GLU A 165 -26.50 12.46 8.42
C GLU A 165 -25.80 11.41 9.32
N ARG A 166 -24.55 11.03 9.00
CA ARG A 166 -23.82 10.00 9.74
C ARG A 166 -23.28 10.53 11.05
N LYS A 167 -23.68 9.90 12.15
CA LYS A 167 -23.20 10.19 13.50
C LYS A 167 -22.17 9.16 13.96
N VAL A 168 -21.19 9.65 14.72
CA VAL A 168 -20.16 8.84 15.38
C VAL A 168 -20.29 9.04 16.87
N ASN A 169 -20.32 7.94 17.62
CA ASN A 169 -20.32 7.97 19.08
C ASN A 169 -18.89 8.09 19.61
N LEU A 170 -18.60 9.15 20.34
CA LEU A 170 -17.30 9.40 20.96
C LEU A 170 -17.22 8.95 22.42
N GLY A 171 -18.28 8.30 22.94
CA GLY A 171 -18.37 7.84 24.34
C GLY A 171 -19.06 8.85 25.26
N ASP A 172 -18.97 10.13 25.00
CA ASP A 172 -19.57 11.25 25.72
C ASP A 172 -20.61 12.02 24.88
N GLY A 173 -20.92 11.52 23.70
CA GLY A 173 -21.94 12.07 22.80
C GLY A 173 -21.81 11.58 21.37
N GLN A 174 -22.78 11.99 20.53
CA GLN A 174 -22.78 11.72 19.11
C GLN A 174 -22.39 12.97 18.34
N VAL A 175 -21.49 12.84 17.38
CA VAL A 175 -20.99 13.93 16.53
C VAL A 175 -21.13 13.54 15.07
N SER A 176 -21.53 14.49 14.20
CA SER A 176 -21.58 14.23 12.75
C SER A 176 -20.18 14.07 12.17
N VAL A 177 -20.07 13.27 11.12
CA VAL A 177 -18.78 13.06 10.41
C VAL A 177 -18.27 14.38 9.83
N GLU A 178 -19.15 15.25 9.32
CA GLU A 178 -18.79 16.58 8.83
C GLU A 178 -18.17 17.45 9.94
N THR A 179 -18.79 17.47 11.14
CA THR A 179 -18.23 18.21 12.29
C THR A 179 -16.85 17.68 12.67
N LEU A 180 -16.64 16.35 12.68
CA LEU A 180 -15.36 15.76 12.96
C LEU A 180 -14.29 16.14 11.91
N GLN A 181 -14.65 16.20 10.65
CA GLN A 181 -13.75 16.62 9.58
C GLN A 181 -13.36 18.10 9.68
N ALA A 182 -14.32 18.97 9.99
CA ALA A 182 -14.04 20.38 10.23
C ALA A 182 -13.19 20.57 11.48
N TYR A 183 -13.49 19.85 12.55
CA TYR A 183 -12.69 19.84 13.77
C TYR A 183 -11.27 19.31 13.54
N ALA A 184 -11.09 18.31 12.68
CA ALA A 184 -9.76 17.86 12.28
C ALA A 184 -8.93 18.97 11.61
N GLY A 185 -9.55 19.81 10.79
CA GLY A 185 -8.93 21.01 10.22
C GLY A 185 -8.48 22.01 11.30
N TYR A 186 -9.33 22.29 12.30
CA TYR A 186 -8.98 23.10 13.46
C TYR A 186 -7.77 22.52 14.20
N LEU A 187 -7.76 21.22 14.47
CA LEU A 187 -6.65 20.53 15.15
C LEU A 187 -5.35 20.59 14.34
N GLU A 188 -5.41 20.46 13.02
CA GLU A 188 -4.23 20.60 12.15
C GLU A 188 -3.63 22.01 12.20
N ASP A 189 -4.48 23.04 12.20
CA ASP A 189 -4.03 24.43 12.33
C ASP A 189 -3.38 24.70 13.67
N PHE A 190 -3.95 24.17 14.75
CA PHE A 190 -3.34 24.23 16.06
C PHE A 190 -1.98 23.52 16.09
N ALA A 191 -1.93 22.29 15.59
CA ALA A 191 -0.70 21.50 15.50
C ALA A 191 0.41 22.21 14.71
N SER A 192 0.03 23.01 13.71
CA SER A 192 0.99 23.79 12.92
C SER A 192 1.72 24.85 13.75
N LYS A 193 1.12 25.32 14.84
CA LYS A 193 1.64 26.36 15.73
C LYS A 193 2.52 25.79 16.84
N LEU A 194 2.53 24.47 17.06
CA LEU A 194 3.36 23.84 18.08
C LEU A 194 4.85 24.03 17.79
N THR A 195 5.62 24.32 18.85
CA THR A 195 7.07 24.40 18.75
C THR A 195 7.70 23.01 18.49
N PRO A 196 8.94 22.92 18.02
CA PRO A 196 9.66 21.67 17.90
C PRO A 196 9.71 20.86 19.20
N GLU A 197 9.89 21.54 20.35
CA GLU A 197 9.94 20.92 21.67
C GLU A 197 8.59 20.30 22.04
N GLN A 198 7.49 21.04 21.84
CA GLN A 198 6.14 20.52 22.07
C GLN A 198 5.85 19.28 21.22
N LYS A 199 6.28 19.31 19.95
CA LYS A 199 6.17 18.15 19.05
C LYS A 199 6.96 16.96 19.55
N ALA A 200 8.18 17.17 20.04
CA ALA A 200 9.01 16.12 20.60
C ALA A 200 8.35 15.48 21.84
N VAL A 201 7.71 16.28 22.71
CA VAL A 201 6.96 15.75 23.86
C VAL A 201 5.81 14.84 23.43
N VAL A 202 4.99 15.27 22.46
CA VAL A 202 3.89 14.41 21.95
C VAL A 202 4.44 13.15 21.34
N LYS A 203 5.46 13.25 20.48
CA LYS A 203 6.08 12.10 19.83
C LYS A 203 6.59 11.08 20.85
N GLU A 204 7.23 11.54 21.91
CA GLU A 204 7.74 10.67 22.98
C GLU A 204 6.59 9.97 23.73
N LYS A 205 5.55 10.69 24.10
CA LYS A 205 4.36 10.11 24.76
C LYS A 205 3.66 9.07 23.89
N VAL A 206 3.51 9.36 22.61
CA VAL A 206 2.93 8.43 21.62
C VAL A 206 3.80 7.18 21.48
N ARG A 207 5.12 7.35 21.40
CA ARG A 207 6.09 6.26 21.32
C ARG A 207 5.94 5.28 22.48
N LEU A 208 5.74 5.77 23.69
CA LEU A 208 5.62 4.94 24.90
C LEU A 208 4.37 4.03 24.88
N LEU A 209 3.33 4.38 24.14
CA LEU A 209 2.11 3.60 24.00
C LEU A 209 2.17 2.61 22.80
N ALA A 210 3.15 2.79 21.91
CA ALA A 210 3.32 1.93 20.74
C ALA A 210 3.93 0.58 21.12
N VAL A 211 3.66 -0.43 20.30
CA VAL A 211 4.27 -1.77 20.42
C VAL A 211 5.80 -1.63 20.39
N GLY A 212 6.47 -2.30 21.32
CA GLY A 212 7.91 -2.21 21.48
C GLY A 212 8.43 -0.82 21.86
N LYS A 213 7.54 0.11 22.25
CA LYS A 213 7.86 1.52 22.54
C LYS A 213 8.67 2.17 21.42
N LYS A 214 8.32 1.87 20.17
CA LYS A 214 9.07 2.31 18.98
C LYS A 214 8.12 2.87 17.91
N LEU A 215 8.55 3.92 17.23
CA LEU A 215 7.92 4.45 16.02
C LEU A 215 8.80 4.11 14.82
N TRP A 216 8.17 3.90 13.68
CA TRP A 216 8.79 3.47 12.44
C TRP A 216 8.60 4.54 11.36
N LYS A 217 9.34 4.47 10.27
CA LYS A 217 9.07 5.27 9.07
C LYS A 217 7.76 4.87 8.41
N GLU A 218 7.58 3.56 8.26
CA GLU A 218 6.36 2.95 7.76
C GLU A 218 6.09 1.67 8.54
N ALA A 219 4.82 1.29 8.65
CA ALA A 219 4.43 0.02 9.24
C ALA A 219 3.13 -0.47 8.61
N ARG A 220 2.93 -1.78 8.64
CA ARG A 220 1.67 -2.43 8.29
C ARG A 220 1.12 -3.12 9.54
N GLY A 221 -0.19 -3.31 9.58
CA GLY A 221 -0.83 -4.02 10.70
C GLY A 221 -0.31 -5.45 10.86
N PHE A 222 -0.51 -6.00 12.06
CA PHE A 222 -0.16 -7.40 12.32
C PHE A 222 -0.96 -8.35 11.44
N ARG A 223 -0.25 -9.33 10.91
CA ARG A 223 -0.81 -10.43 10.15
C ARG A 223 -0.06 -11.71 10.51
N TYR A 224 -0.79 -12.74 10.94
CA TYR A 224 -0.17 -13.98 11.44
C TYR A 224 0.88 -13.74 12.52
N GLY A 225 0.64 -12.78 13.42
CA GLY A 225 1.55 -12.44 14.52
C GLY A 225 2.82 -11.69 14.12
N ARG A 226 2.91 -11.22 12.88
CA ARG A 226 4.04 -10.42 12.37
C ARG A 226 3.55 -9.13 11.76
N ALA A 227 4.24 -8.02 12.02
CA ALA A 227 3.99 -6.71 11.41
C ALA A 227 5.21 -6.28 10.59
N ALA A 228 4.99 -5.96 9.32
CA ALA A 228 6.03 -5.37 8.50
C ALA A 228 6.30 -3.93 8.96
N VAL A 229 7.56 -3.60 9.18
CA VAL A 229 8.02 -2.28 9.64
C VAL A 229 9.21 -1.81 8.82
N CYS A 230 9.29 -0.50 8.61
CA CYS A 230 10.39 0.14 7.90
C CYS A 230 11.16 1.07 8.85
N SER A 231 12.46 0.88 8.93
CA SER A 231 13.40 1.76 9.65
C SER A 231 14.20 2.63 8.67
N GLU A 232 15.23 3.31 9.16
CA GLU A 232 16.19 4.05 8.33
C GLU A 232 16.97 3.12 7.38
N THR A 233 17.17 1.87 7.77
CA THR A 233 17.97 0.89 7.02
C THR A 233 17.16 0.04 6.04
N GLY A 234 15.83 0.04 6.16
CA GLY A 234 14.93 -0.71 5.29
C GLY A 234 13.79 -1.39 6.02
N TRP A 235 13.15 -2.30 5.32
CA TRP A 235 12.03 -3.10 5.81
C TRP A 235 12.47 -4.37 6.53
N GLY A 236 11.71 -4.74 7.55
CA GLY A 236 11.82 -5.98 8.29
C GLY A 236 10.48 -6.35 8.93
N PHE A 237 10.50 -7.22 9.92
CA PHE A 237 9.29 -7.62 10.66
C PHE A 237 9.54 -7.65 12.16
N ILE A 238 8.48 -7.31 12.91
CA ILE A 238 8.44 -7.43 14.38
C ILE A 238 7.39 -8.46 14.79
N ASP A 239 7.58 -9.02 15.99
CA ASP A 239 6.59 -9.79 16.71
C ASP A 239 5.60 -8.87 17.49
N LYS A 240 4.60 -9.46 18.13
CA LYS A 240 3.58 -8.75 18.93
C LYS A 240 4.15 -8.01 20.15
N SER A 241 5.35 -8.36 20.60
CA SER A 241 6.06 -7.68 21.68
C SER A 241 6.88 -6.50 21.16
N GLY A 242 7.03 -6.37 19.86
CA GLY A 242 7.83 -5.34 19.21
C GLY A 242 9.29 -5.71 18.99
N ASN A 243 9.65 -6.97 19.21
CA ASN A 243 10.99 -7.47 18.92
C ASN A 243 11.15 -7.65 17.42
N GLU A 244 12.28 -7.23 16.89
CA GLU A 244 12.65 -7.41 15.49
C GLU A 244 13.02 -8.88 15.23
N VAL A 245 12.14 -9.60 14.52
CA VAL A 245 12.36 -11.01 14.16
C VAL A 245 12.98 -11.17 12.79
N VAL A 246 12.70 -10.25 11.88
CA VAL A 246 13.37 -10.13 10.57
C VAL A 246 14.06 -8.77 10.54
N PRO A 247 15.40 -8.72 10.41
CA PRO A 247 16.14 -7.46 10.43
C PRO A 247 15.65 -6.45 9.38
N CYS A 248 15.59 -5.17 9.76
CA CYS A 248 15.22 -4.08 8.88
C CYS A 248 16.36 -3.73 7.90
N LYS A 249 16.56 -4.56 6.90
CA LYS A 249 17.61 -4.42 5.86
C LYS A 249 17.10 -4.50 4.42
N TYR A 250 15.85 -4.91 4.23
CA TYR A 250 15.31 -5.18 2.90
C TYR A 250 14.75 -3.92 2.25
N ALA A 251 14.93 -3.78 0.95
CA ALA A 251 14.35 -2.68 0.19
C ALA A 251 12.83 -2.75 0.16
N GLN A 252 12.29 -3.96 0.16
CA GLN A 252 10.86 -4.24 0.17
C GLN A 252 10.59 -5.59 0.84
N VAL A 253 9.43 -5.70 1.48
CA VAL A 253 8.90 -6.95 2.02
C VAL A 253 7.43 -7.09 1.65
N TYR A 254 6.95 -8.32 1.54
CA TYR A 254 5.54 -8.62 1.35
C TYR A 254 4.95 -9.15 2.65
N ASN A 255 3.62 -9.18 2.75
CA ASN A 255 2.98 -9.75 3.92
C ASN A 255 3.21 -11.26 3.96
N PHE A 256 3.35 -11.80 5.17
CA PHE A 256 3.32 -13.24 5.35
C PHE A 256 2.03 -13.82 4.76
N LYS A 257 2.17 -14.88 4.00
CA LYS A 257 1.05 -15.65 3.47
C LYS A 257 1.10 -17.02 4.13
N ASN A 258 -0.06 -17.54 4.52
CA ASN A 258 -0.17 -18.98 4.73
C ASN A 258 -0.20 -19.59 3.33
N GLN A 259 0.81 -20.36 2.96
CA GLN A 259 0.96 -20.88 1.61
C GLN A 259 -0.03 -22.03 1.28
N ASN A 260 -0.84 -22.46 2.22
CA ASN A 260 -1.93 -23.41 1.96
C ASN A 260 -3.18 -22.76 1.33
N HIS A 261 -3.08 -21.55 0.78
CA HIS A 261 -4.20 -20.77 0.23
C HIS A 261 -4.75 -21.20 -1.13
N THR A 262 -4.36 -22.31 -1.68
CA THR A 262 -5.02 -22.85 -2.87
C THR A 262 -6.22 -23.74 -2.57
N LEU A 263 -6.46 -24.07 -1.32
CA LEU A 263 -7.62 -24.85 -0.90
C LEU A 263 -8.43 -24.03 0.10
N SER A 264 -9.57 -23.53 -0.37
CA SER A 264 -10.70 -22.93 0.35
C SER A 264 -10.50 -22.59 1.84
N GLU A 265 -10.93 -21.42 2.26
CA GLU A 265 -10.99 -20.90 3.63
C GLU A 265 -11.52 -21.90 4.70
N ALA A 266 -12.10 -23.02 4.28
CA ALA A 266 -12.58 -24.11 5.13
C ALA A 266 -11.46 -24.89 5.86
N MET A 267 -10.19 -24.75 5.47
CA MET A 267 -9.07 -25.44 6.10
C MET A 267 -8.32 -24.65 7.18
N ILE A 268 -8.78 -23.47 7.54
CA ILE A 268 -8.22 -22.68 8.66
C ILE A 268 -8.34 -23.41 10.01
N GLY A 269 -9.14 -24.47 10.10
CA GLY A 269 -9.29 -25.30 11.31
C GLY A 269 -8.27 -26.41 11.50
N ASN A 270 -7.54 -26.77 10.46
CA ASN A 270 -6.54 -27.83 10.57
C ASN A 270 -5.16 -27.23 10.92
N LYS A 271 -4.81 -27.32 12.20
CA LYS A 271 -3.51 -26.99 12.74
C LYS A 271 -2.48 -28.05 12.34
N ASP A 272 -2.31 -28.28 11.05
CA ASP A 272 -1.19 -29.10 10.58
C ASP A 272 0.12 -28.37 10.84
N LYS A 273 0.99 -29.03 11.57
CA LYS A 273 2.27 -28.55 12.08
C LYS A 273 3.26 -28.09 11.00
N ASP A 274 2.91 -28.17 9.74
CA ASP A 274 3.75 -27.83 8.57
C ASP A 274 3.36 -26.54 7.83
N SER A 275 2.43 -25.75 8.35
CA SER A 275 2.11 -24.45 7.76
C SER A 275 3.19 -23.42 8.08
N ARG A 276 4.37 -23.58 7.51
CA ARG A 276 5.44 -22.57 7.59
C ARG A 276 4.95 -21.30 6.89
N MET A 277 4.82 -20.22 7.66
CA MET A 277 4.53 -18.90 7.09
C MET A 277 5.82 -18.32 6.52
N TRP A 278 5.80 -18.04 5.22
CA TRP A 278 6.91 -17.43 4.51
C TRP A 278 6.49 -16.13 3.87
N THR A 279 7.46 -15.26 3.60
CA THR A 279 7.24 -14.08 2.78
C THR A 279 8.43 -13.82 1.89
N THR A 280 8.18 -13.26 0.71
CA THR A 280 9.22 -12.75 -0.18
C THR A 280 9.78 -11.46 0.38
N VAL A 281 11.09 -11.34 0.34
CA VAL A 281 11.84 -10.12 0.68
C VAL A 281 12.71 -9.72 -0.50
N ILE A 282 12.88 -8.42 -0.70
CA ILE A 282 13.69 -7.87 -1.78
C ILE A 282 14.88 -7.13 -1.14
N LEU A 283 16.06 -7.56 -1.47
CA LEU A 283 17.30 -6.95 -1.02
C LEU A 283 17.88 -6.07 -2.13
N ALA A 284 18.14 -4.80 -1.83
CA ALA A 284 18.89 -3.92 -2.71
C ALA A 284 20.39 -4.22 -2.61
N VAL A 285 21.01 -4.53 -3.73
CA VAL A 285 22.46 -4.80 -3.81
C VAL A 285 23.12 -3.69 -4.61
N LYS A 286 24.02 -2.94 -3.96
CA LYS A 286 24.69 -1.78 -4.57
C LYS A 286 25.43 -2.17 -5.85
N GLY A 287 25.09 -1.49 -6.96
CA GLY A 287 25.70 -1.73 -8.27
C GLY A 287 25.16 -2.95 -9.03
N VAL A 288 24.24 -3.73 -8.44
CA VAL A 288 23.68 -4.96 -9.04
C VAL A 288 22.17 -4.88 -9.26
N GLY A 289 21.45 -4.12 -8.44
CA GLY A 289 19.98 -3.98 -8.47
C GLY A 289 19.29 -4.70 -7.32
N TYR A 290 18.16 -5.32 -7.58
CA TYR A 290 17.34 -5.97 -6.55
C TYR A 290 17.42 -7.48 -6.67
N ASN A 291 17.53 -8.17 -5.53
CA ASN A 291 17.48 -9.61 -5.44
C ASN A 291 16.29 -10.05 -4.58
N ALA A 292 15.56 -11.05 -5.05
CA ALA A 292 14.48 -11.68 -4.33
C ALA A 292 14.99 -12.91 -3.55
N GLY A 293 14.41 -13.11 -2.38
CA GLY A 293 14.56 -14.28 -1.55
C GLY A 293 13.33 -14.49 -0.68
N MET A 294 13.36 -15.41 0.26
CA MET A 294 12.26 -15.65 1.19
C MET A 294 12.77 -15.86 2.61
N VAL A 295 12.02 -15.33 3.58
CA VAL A 295 12.23 -15.54 5.00
C VAL A 295 11.00 -16.22 5.62
N ASP A 296 11.24 -17.07 6.63
CA ASP A 296 10.18 -17.63 7.45
C ASP A 296 9.75 -16.67 8.58
N ALA A 297 8.71 -17.04 9.32
CA ALA A 297 8.18 -16.23 10.41
C ALA A 297 9.16 -16.08 11.60
N ASP A 298 10.20 -16.86 11.68
CA ASP A 298 11.25 -16.79 12.69
C ASP A 298 12.47 -16.00 12.22
N GLY A 299 12.39 -15.42 11.02
CA GLY A 299 13.44 -14.59 10.44
C GLY A 299 14.57 -15.35 9.77
N ARG A 300 14.43 -16.66 9.58
CA ARG A 300 15.43 -17.44 8.85
C ARG A 300 15.26 -17.23 7.36
N GLU A 301 16.36 -17.02 6.68
CA GLU A 301 16.41 -16.96 5.22
C GLU A 301 16.27 -18.39 4.67
N VAL A 302 15.04 -18.74 4.20
CA VAL A 302 14.72 -20.07 3.66
C VAL A 302 15.20 -20.16 2.21
N ILE A 303 15.03 -19.09 1.47
CA ILE A 303 15.52 -18.95 0.08
C ILE A 303 16.41 -17.72 0.05
N PRO A 304 17.71 -17.91 -0.30
CA PRO A 304 18.67 -16.80 -0.33
C PRO A 304 18.27 -15.70 -1.32
N CYS A 305 18.59 -14.44 -0.99
CA CYS A 305 18.34 -13.29 -1.87
C CYS A 305 19.35 -13.24 -3.04
N ASN A 306 19.27 -14.19 -3.95
CA ASN A 306 20.13 -14.28 -5.14
C ASN A 306 19.37 -14.44 -6.46
N PHE A 307 18.05 -14.36 -6.42
CA PHE A 307 17.20 -14.45 -7.61
C PHE A 307 16.78 -13.07 -8.12
N ILE A 308 16.59 -12.95 -9.42
CA ILE A 308 16.05 -11.73 -10.05
C ILE A 308 14.57 -11.65 -9.74
N PRO A 309 14.06 -10.52 -9.17
CA PRO A 309 12.63 -10.30 -9.05
C PRO A 309 11.95 -10.34 -10.42
N HIS A 310 10.77 -10.93 -10.52
CA HIS A 310 10.08 -11.08 -11.79
C HIS A 310 9.47 -9.76 -12.28
N ASP A 311 9.68 -9.39 -13.55
CA ASP A 311 9.25 -8.11 -14.16
C ASP A 311 7.72 -7.95 -14.34
N SER A 312 6.91 -8.93 -14.01
CA SER A 312 5.45 -8.92 -14.23
C SER A 312 4.64 -8.11 -13.20
N GLY A 313 5.27 -7.15 -12.51
CA GLY A 313 4.62 -6.32 -11.48
C GLY A 313 4.38 -7.04 -10.14
N TYR A 314 4.76 -8.30 -10.04
CA TYR A 314 4.77 -9.09 -8.82
C TYR A 314 6.18 -9.61 -8.58
N ASP A 315 7.00 -8.79 -7.91
CA ASP A 315 8.40 -9.13 -7.57
C ASP A 315 8.53 -10.31 -6.59
N GLN A 316 7.52 -11.18 -6.51
CA GLN A 316 7.45 -12.27 -5.55
C GLN A 316 7.92 -13.57 -6.18
N ILE A 317 8.65 -14.37 -5.38
CA ILE A 317 8.83 -15.79 -5.68
C ILE A 317 7.48 -16.47 -5.44
N GLU A 318 6.82 -16.89 -6.52
CA GLU A 318 5.48 -17.46 -6.50
C GLU A 318 5.55 -18.98 -6.66
N PHE A 319 5.10 -19.69 -5.63
CA PHE A 319 4.97 -21.15 -5.69
C PHE A 319 3.67 -21.54 -6.37
N LYS A 320 3.75 -22.51 -7.26
CA LYS A 320 2.62 -23.15 -7.92
C LYS A 320 2.45 -24.56 -7.37
N VAL A 321 1.19 -24.95 -7.15
CA VAL A 321 0.84 -26.29 -6.68
C VAL A 321 0.78 -27.23 -7.88
N THR A 322 1.67 -28.18 -7.90
CA THR A 322 1.69 -29.27 -8.88
C THR A 322 1.16 -30.56 -8.24
N LYS A 323 0.92 -31.61 -9.02
CA LYS A 323 0.58 -32.93 -8.48
C LYS A 323 1.68 -33.59 -7.65
N TRP A 324 2.88 -33.04 -7.66
CA TRP A 324 4.04 -33.55 -6.90
C TRP A 324 4.43 -32.68 -5.70
N GLY A 325 3.80 -31.51 -5.53
CA GLY A 325 4.11 -30.53 -4.48
C GLY A 325 4.15 -29.11 -4.97
N GLU A 326 4.75 -28.23 -4.18
CA GLU A 326 4.85 -26.80 -4.47
C GLU A 326 6.23 -26.46 -5.01
N TYR A 327 6.25 -25.81 -6.18
CA TYR A 327 7.47 -25.42 -6.89
C TYR A 327 7.36 -23.99 -7.40
N ALA A 328 8.49 -23.31 -7.50
CA ALA A 328 8.58 -21.97 -8.05
C ALA A 328 9.63 -21.90 -9.17
N ARG A 329 9.30 -21.21 -10.25
CA ARG A 329 10.31 -20.80 -11.23
C ARG A 329 11.14 -19.67 -10.67
N VAL A 330 12.44 -19.68 -10.93
CA VAL A 330 13.37 -18.64 -10.52
C VAL A 330 14.34 -18.31 -11.64
N GLN A 331 14.85 -17.07 -11.62
CA GLN A 331 15.97 -16.68 -12.48
C GLN A 331 17.13 -16.28 -11.57
N GLU A 332 18.23 -17.01 -11.66
CA GLU A 332 19.40 -16.72 -10.84
C GLU A 332 20.11 -15.45 -11.31
N ARG A 333 20.52 -14.62 -10.35
CA ARG A 333 21.17 -13.32 -10.66
C ARG A 333 22.53 -13.50 -11.34
N ALA A 334 23.31 -14.46 -10.90
CA ALA A 334 24.68 -14.66 -11.37
C ALA A 334 24.72 -15.18 -12.80
N SER A 335 23.98 -16.23 -13.09
CA SER A 335 23.95 -16.88 -14.41
C SER A 335 22.97 -16.25 -15.40
N LYS A 336 21.97 -15.50 -14.90
CA LYS A 336 20.79 -15.03 -15.66
C LYS A 336 19.90 -16.14 -16.19
N LYS A 337 20.18 -17.39 -15.80
CA LYS A 337 19.45 -18.57 -16.28
C LYS A 337 18.27 -18.90 -15.39
N HIS A 338 17.30 -19.57 -15.99
CA HIS A 338 16.07 -20.00 -15.34
C HIS A 338 16.18 -21.42 -14.78
N GLY A 339 15.57 -21.62 -13.62
CA GLY A 339 15.49 -22.92 -12.95
C GLY A 339 14.18 -23.05 -12.19
N ILE A 340 14.03 -24.16 -11.50
CA ILE A 340 12.87 -24.46 -10.64
C ILE A 340 13.40 -24.88 -9.27
N ILE A 341 12.79 -24.34 -8.21
CA ILE A 341 13.08 -24.70 -6.83
C ILE A 341 11.85 -25.31 -6.17
N ASP A 342 12.11 -26.18 -5.19
CA ASP A 342 11.08 -26.64 -4.25
C ASP A 342 10.85 -25.61 -3.13
N ARG A 343 9.93 -25.91 -2.23
CA ARG A 343 9.57 -25.08 -1.09
C ARG A 343 10.69 -24.87 -0.08
N ASN A 344 11.71 -25.71 -0.08
CA ASN A 344 12.88 -25.60 0.79
C ASN A 344 14.03 -24.83 0.13
N GLY A 345 13.84 -24.35 -1.10
CA GLY A 345 14.86 -23.68 -1.88
C GLY A 345 15.84 -24.61 -2.62
N ASN A 346 15.59 -25.93 -2.60
CA ASN A 346 16.41 -26.88 -3.35
C ASN A 346 16.06 -26.83 -4.83
N TYR A 347 17.08 -26.90 -5.68
CA TYR A 347 16.83 -26.96 -7.12
C TYR A 347 16.27 -28.32 -7.53
N THR A 348 15.08 -28.28 -8.12
CA THR A 348 14.51 -29.38 -8.90
C THR A 348 15.08 -29.35 -10.31
N LEU A 349 15.14 -28.18 -10.92
CA LEU A 349 15.84 -27.89 -12.15
C LEU A 349 16.87 -26.79 -11.84
N PRO A 350 18.18 -27.09 -11.90
CA PRO A 350 19.20 -26.07 -11.75
C PRO A 350 19.04 -24.94 -12.77
N PRO A 351 19.54 -23.73 -12.49
CA PRO A 351 19.39 -22.57 -13.38
C PRO A 351 20.32 -22.71 -14.60
N THR A 352 19.92 -23.55 -15.54
CA THR A 352 20.64 -23.88 -16.77
C THR A 352 19.98 -23.39 -18.05
N LEU A 353 18.70 -22.98 -17.97
CA LEU A 353 17.91 -22.61 -19.14
C LEU A 353 18.04 -21.12 -19.46
N ASP A 354 18.31 -20.82 -20.74
CA ASP A 354 18.30 -19.44 -21.25
C ASP A 354 16.87 -18.96 -21.60
N CYS A 355 15.92 -19.87 -21.70
CA CYS A 355 14.53 -19.56 -22.00
C CYS A 355 13.67 -19.44 -20.74
N ILE A 356 12.59 -18.67 -20.86
CA ILE A 356 11.60 -18.47 -19.79
C ILE A 356 10.84 -19.77 -19.53
N ILE A 357 10.68 -20.13 -18.25
CA ILE A 357 9.81 -21.22 -17.81
C ILE A 357 8.41 -20.65 -17.60
N HIS A 358 7.41 -21.26 -18.21
CA HIS A 358 6.01 -20.90 -18.12
C HIS A 358 5.24 -21.83 -17.18
N TRP A 359 4.05 -21.40 -16.75
CA TRP A 359 3.13 -22.20 -15.98
C TRP A 359 1.88 -22.50 -16.82
N ASP A 360 1.46 -23.75 -16.85
CA ASP A 360 0.23 -24.20 -17.51
C ASP A 360 -0.80 -24.54 -16.43
N GLU A 361 -1.84 -23.70 -16.31
CA GLU A 361 -2.87 -23.84 -15.27
C GLU A 361 -3.76 -25.07 -15.51
N ASP A 362 -4.01 -25.40 -16.77
CA ASP A 362 -4.89 -26.53 -17.15
C ASP A 362 -4.23 -27.88 -16.83
N VAL A 363 -2.91 -27.94 -16.99
CA VAL A 363 -2.12 -29.16 -16.77
C VAL A 363 -1.54 -29.21 -15.36
N GLY A 364 -1.37 -28.08 -14.70
CA GLY A 364 -0.73 -27.96 -13.39
C GLY A 364 0.78 -28.28 -13.43
N CYS A 365 1.45 -27.90 -14.50
CA CYS A 365 2.89 -28.16 -14.71
C CYS A 365 3.63 -26.94 -15.27
N PHE A 366 4.92 -26.86 -15.00
CA PHE A 366 5.81 -25.94 -15.70
C PHE A 366 6.17 -26.49 -17.08
N TYR A 367 6.42 -25.58 -18.03
CA TYR A 367 6.83 -25.93 -19.38
C TYR A 367 7.74 -24.86 -20.00
N ILE A 368 8.46 -25.25 -21.05
CA ILE A 368 9.14 -24.35 -21.97
C ILE A 368 8.63 -24.57 -23.40
N TYR A 369 8.85 -23.62 -24.27
CA TYR A 369 8.66 -23.83 -25.70
C TYR A 369 9.94 -24.41 -26.30
N SER A 370 9.79 -25.45 -27.10
CA SER A 370 10.83 -25.97 -27.99
C SER A 370 11.01 -25.07 -29.21
N GLU A 371 12.04 -25.32 -30.02
CA GLU A 371 12.29 -24.56 -31.25
C GLU A 371 11.14 -24.59 -32.25
N ASP A 372 10.36 -25.66 -32.26
CA ASP A 372 9.13 -25.83 -33.07
C ASP A 372 7.85 -25.31 -32.36
N TYR A 373 8.00 -24.46 -31.33
CA TYR A 373 6.93 -23.84 -30.54
C TYR A 373 5.98 -24.84 -29.84
N LYS A 374 6.39 -26.09 -29.64
CA LYS A 374 5.64 -27.04 -28.84
C LYS A 374 5.99 -26.93 -27.35
N LYS A 375 4.99 -27.19 -26.49
CA LYS A 375 5.21 -27.25 -25.05
C LYS A 375 6.00 -28.50 -24.66
N LYS A 376 7.11 -28.32 -23.97
CA LYS A 376 7.84 -29.38 -23.27
C LYS A 376 7.65 -29.18 -21.78
N TYR A 377 6.95 -30.10 -21.14
CA TYR A 377 6.63 -30.01 -19.72
C TYR A 377 7.81 -30.48 -18.87
N ILE A 378 7.88 -29.95 -17.65
CA ILE A 378 8.97 -30.22 -16.72
C ILE A 378 8.38 -30.92 -15.50
N ASP A 379 8.88 -32.13 -15.21
CA ASP A 379 8.47 -32.90 -14.04
C ASP A 379 9.14 -32.41 -12.75
N HIS A 380 8.77 -33.00 -11.60
CA HIS A 380 9.31 -32.67 -10.28
C HIS A 380 10.80 -33.06 -10.12
N LYS A 381 11.40 -33.77 -11.05
CA LYS A 381 12.83 -34.11 -11.09
C LYS A 381 13.61 -33.25 -12.07
N GLY A 382 12.93 -32.30 -12.73
CA GLY A 382 13.51 -31.43 -13.73
C GLY A 382 13.67 -32.06 -15.12
N ASN A 383 13.05 -33.22 -15.36
CA ASN A 383 13.10 -33.86 -16.67
C ASN A 383 12.04 -33.30 -17.61
N PHE A 384 12.41 -33.19 -18.88
CA PHE A 384 11.46 -32.76 -19.91
C PHE A 384 10.62 -33.93 -20.40
N THR A 385 9.30 -33.74 -20.46
CA THR A 385 8.32 -34.73 -20.92
C THR A 385 7.40 -34.12 -21.95
N SER A 386 6.92 -34.94 -22.89
CA SER A 386 5.75 -34.63 -23.70
C SER A 386 4.53 -35.26 -23.01
N LEU A 387 3.50 -34.45 -22.75
CA LEU A 387 2.20 -34.95 -22.27
C LEU A 387 1.37 -35.44 -23.43
#